data_9623a517638bc84ca32270a1d12902bf
#
_entry.id   9623a517638bc84ca32270a1d12902bf
#
_cell.length_a   1.000
_cell.length_b   1.000
_cell.length_c   1.000
_cell.angle_alpha   90.00
_cell.angle_beta   90.00
_cell.angle_gamma   90.00
#
_symmetry.space_group_name_H-M   'P 1'
#
loop_
_entity.id
_entity.type
_entity.pdbx_description
1 polymer ?
#
loop_
_entity_poly.entity_id
_entity_poly.type
_entity_poly.pdbx_seq_one_letter_code
_entity_poly.pdbx_strand_id
1 'polypeptide(L)'
;CLSHCIYCSFPSNVLPGKDVLDRFMTVWKKDLAAVVAAVEKYHFRVQNIYVGGGTPTSLPDEYFAEMLHMVYNAFYGPAVVEFTVEAGRPDSMSPAKIRTMQECHVDRVSVNPQTMQLRTLQRIGRQHTPEAIVQMFRDLRAAGIPQINMDLIVGLPGEGTADIEDTMQKVTALAPDDITLHALALKRGSRLKLQLDEEGSIEIPDDETVQQMFHIAMDHVTRAGLAPYYLYRQGYMSGQLENVGCCRPGGEGMYNIQIMEEHQTILGIGGAATTKVVDFRAGRLKSAFNAKDLTTYLNDIDTYIEKRALLLEEAYGKGEEFSSC
;
A
#
# COMPACT_ATOMS: atom_id res chain seq x y z
N CYS A 1 0.52 -11.29 -4.95
CA CYS A 1 1.66 -10.89 -5.81
C CYS A 1 1.95 -11.92 -6.89
N LEU A 2 2.55 -11.51 -8.02
CA LEU A 2 2.99 -12.43 -9.08
C LEU A 2 4.31 -13.15 -8.69
N SER A 3 5.14 -12.53 -7.85
CA SER A 3 6.37 -13.11 -7.30
C SER A 3 6.70 -12.46 -5.95
N HIS A 4 7.53 -13.11 -5.15
CA HIS A 4 8.03 -12.54 -3.90
C HIS A 4 9.31 -11.73 -4.15
N CYS A 5 9.31 -10.47 -3.70
CA CYS A 5 10.52 -9.68 -3.60
C CYS A 5 11.32 -10.13 -2.37
N ILE A 6 12.65 -10.21 -2.49
CA ILE A 6 13.50 -10.76 -1.41
C ILE A 6 13.48 -9.91 -0.12
N TYR A 7 13.26 -8.60 -0.24
CA TYR A 7 13.19 -7.67 0.90
C TYR A 7 11.81 -7.63 1.58
N CYS A 8 10.77 -8.14 0.91
CA CYS A 8 9.39 -8.00 1.37
C CYS A 8 9.10 -8.93 2.55
N SER A 9 8.51 -8.36 3.59
CA SER A 9 8.00 -9.08 4.77
C SER A 9 6.50 -9.02 4.94
N PHE A 10 5.78 -8.47 3.96
CA PHE A 10 4.33 -8.48 4.00
C PHE A 10 3.79 -9.90 3.90
N PRO A 11 2.71 -10.22 4.65
CA PRO A 11 2.03 -11.51 4.52
C PRO A 11 1.32 -11.58 3.16
N SER A 12 2.08 -11.87 2.11
CA SER A 12 1.58 -11.98 0.75
C SER A 12 1.82 -13.38 0.19
N ASN A 13 0.83 -13.87 -0.56
CA ASN A 13 0.95 -15.13 -1.28
C ASN A 13 1.25 -14.88 -2.76
N VAL A 14 1.97 -15.79 -3.38
CA VAL A 14 2.00 -15.87 -4.84
C VAL A 14 0.58 -16.18 -5.31
N LEU A 15 0.15 -15.56 -6.39
CA LEU A 15 -1.21 -15.71 -6.92
C LEU A 15 -1.58 -17.20 -7.06
N PRO A 16 -2.60 -17.69 -6.36
CA PRO A 16 -2.98 -19.09 -6.38
C PRO A 16 -3.79 -19.44 -7.64
N GLY A 17 -4.06 -20.73 -7.82
CA GLY A 17 -4.92 -21.21 -8.88
C GLY A 17 -6.38 -20.76 -8.75
N LYS A 18 -7.15 -20.95 -9.84
CA LYS A 18 -8.53 -20.46 -9.98
C LYS A 18 -9.45 -20.89 -8.83
N ASP A 19 -9.42 -22.14 -8.43
CA ASP A 19 -10.30 -22.66 -7.37
C ASP A 19 -10.10 -21.97 -6.03
N VAL A 20 -8.83 -21.63 -5.70
CA VAL A 20 -8.50 -20.88 -4.48
C VAL A 20 -8.93 -19.43 -4.62
N LEU A 21 -8.81 -18.83 -5.81
CA LEU A 21 -9.29 -17.48 -6.09
C LEU A 21 -10.81 -17.38 -5.95
N ASP A 22 -11.55 -18.32 -6.53
CA ASP A 22 -13.01 -18.36 -6.42
C ASP A 22 -13.46 -18.46 -4.95
N ARG A 23 -12.78 -19.31 -4.18
CA ARG A 23 -13.01 -19.42 -2.73
C ARG A 23 -12.64 -18.13 -2.01
N PHE A 24 -11.51 -17.53 -2.34
CA PHE A 24 -11.10 -16.26 -1.78
C PHE A 24 -12.15 -15.17 -2.03
N MET A 25 -12.62 -15.02 -3.24
CA MET A 25 -13.67 -14.04 -3.57
C MET A 25 -14.95 -14.28 -2.79
N THR A 26 -15.36 -15.55 -2.61
CA THR A 26 -16.54 -15.90 -1.81
C THR A 26 -16.38 -15.44 -0.35
N VAL A 27 -15.24 -15.74 0.28
CA VAL A 27 -14.95 -15.38 1.66
C VAL A 27 -14.76 -13.86 1.80
N TRP A 28 -14.07 -13.24 0.86
CA TRP A 28 -13.85 -11.79 0.83
C TRP A 28 -15.16 -11.01 0.70
N LYS A 29 -16.11 -11.48 -0.12
CA LYS A 29 -17.47 -10.91 -0.23
C LYS A 29 -18.22 -10.96 1.10
N LYS A 30 -18.06 -12.03 1.87
CA LYS A 30 -18.64 -12.15 3.20
C LYS A 30 -18.03 -11.15 4.18
N ASP A 31 -16.71 -10.98 4.14
CA ASP A 31 -15.99 -9.99 4.94
C ASP A 31 -16.41 -8.55 4.57
N LEU A 32 -16.51 -8.24 3.28
CA LEU A 32 -17.03 -6.96 2.78
C LEU A 32 -18.45 -6.69 3.29
N ALA A 33 -19.36 -7.65 3.17
CA ALA A 33 -20.73 -7.50 3.61
C ALA A 33 -20.84 -7.21 5.12
N ALA A 34 -19.99 -7.83 5.94
CA ALA A 34 -19.94 -7.55 7.37
C ALA A 34 -19.46 -6.13 7.68
N VAL A 35 -18.52 -5.58 6.88
CA VAL A 35 -18.09 -4.17 7.02
C VAL A 35 -19.16 -3.22 6.55
N VAL A 36 -19.85 -3.50 5.44
CA VAL A 36 -20.99 -2.71 4.98
C VAL A 36 -22.06 -2.60 6.08
N ALA A 37 -22.44 -3.73 6.66
CA ALA A 37 -23.40 -3.76 7.78
C ALA A 37 -22.92 -2.94 8.99
N ALA A 38 -21.64 -2.95 9.29
CA ALA A 38 -21.08 -2.13 10.36
C ALA A 38 -21.13 -0.62 10.04
N VAL A 39 -20.81 -0.24 8.79
CA VAL A 39 -20.89 1.16 8.33
C VAL A 39 -22.33 1.68 8.46
N GLU A 40 -23.32 0.88 8.07
CA GLU A 40 -24.73 1.21 8.19
C GLU A 40 -25.19 1.28 9.67
N LYS A 41 -24.84 0.25 10.47
CA LYS A 41 -25.25 0.16 11.87
C LYS A 41 -24.77 1.33 12.73
N TYR A 42 -23.51 1.75 12.52
CA TYR A 42 -22.89 2.82 13.30
C TYR A 42 -22.92 4.19 12.60
N HIS A 43 -23.59 4.29 11.45
CA HIS A 43 -23.68 5.49 10.64
C HIS A 43 -22.32 6.12 10.31
N PHE A 44 -21.33 5.29 10.01
CA PHE A 44 -20.00 5.77 9.69
C PHE A 44 -19.98 6.53 8.35
N ARG A 45 -19.27 7.64 8.35
CA ARG A 45 -19.03 8.41 7.15
C ARG A 45 -17.68 8.00 6.55
N VAL A 46 -17.73 7.30 5.42
CA VAL A 46 -16.52 6.87 4.72
C VAL A 46 -15.86 8.06 4.03
N GLN A 47 -14.63 8.38 4.41
CA GLN A 47 -13.86 9.48 3.83
C GLN A 47 -12.74 9.00 2.91
N ASN A 48 -12.16 7.83 3.18
CA ASN A 48 -11.11 7.25 2.37
C ASN A 48 -11.40 5.79 2.06
N ILE A 49 -11.05 5.40 0.84
CA ILE A 49 -11.03 4.03 0.38
C ILE A 49 -9.60 3.72 -0.07
N TYR A 50 -9.01 2.67 0.50
CA TYR A 50 -7.64 2.28 0.18
C TYR A 50 -7.57 0.79 -0.14
N VAL A 51 -7.21 0.47 -1.37
CA VAL A 51 -7.04 -0.92 -1.84
C VAL A 51 -5.55 -1.19 -1.98
N GLY A 52 -5.02 -1.89 -1.00
CA GLY A 52 -3.57 -2.14 -0.89
C GLY A 52 -3.26 -3.55 -0.38
N GLY A 53 -2.06 -3.73 0.11
CA GLY A 53 -1.56 -4.99 0.67
C GLY A 53 -0.36 -5.55 -0.07
N GLY A 54 -0.48 -6.71 -0.72
CA GLY A 54 0.60 -7.26 -1.54
C GLY A 54 0.70 -6.52 -2.87
N THR A 55 -0.18 -6.86 -3.80
CA THR A 55 -0.35 -6.16 -5.09
C THR A 55 -1.77 -6.45 -5.57
N PRO A 56 -2.73 -5.59 -5.33
CA PRO A 56 -4.14 -5.82 -5.72
C PRO A 56 -4.31 -6.11 -7.21
N THR A 57 -3.54 -5.41 -8.03
CA THR A 57 -3.56 -5.59 -9.49
C THR A 57 -3.00 -6.93 -9.97
N SER A 58 -2.44 -7.77 -9.08
CA SER A 58 -2.05 -9.14 -9.45
C SER A 58 -3.24 -10.08 -9.64
N LEU A 59 -4.43 -9.73 -9.19
CA LEU A 59 -5.65 -10.46 -9.53
C LEU A 59 -5.89 -10.44 -11.04
N PRO A 60 -6.41 -11.51 -11.64
CA PRO A 60 -6.89 -11.47 -13.02
C PRO A 60 -7.92 -10.36 -13.24
N ASP A 61 -8.05 -9.87 -14.46
CA ASP A 61 -8.85 -8.68 -14.78
C ASP A 61 -10.29 -8.76 -14.27
N GLU A 62 -10.94 -9.91 -14.45
CA GLU A 62 -12.31 -10.16 -14.01
C GLU A 62 -12.49 -10.09 -12.48
N TYR A 63 -11.56 -10.69 -11.71
CA TYR A 63 -11.60 -10.64 -10.25
C TYR A 63 -11.27 -9.24 -9.70
N PHE A 64 -10.31 -8.57 -10.35
CA PHE A 64 -9.97 -7.19 -9.99
C PHE A 64 -11.16 -6.26 -10.24
N ALA A 65 -11.81 -6.37 -11.41
CA ALA A 65 -12.98 -5.57 -11.74
C ALA A 65 -14.14 -5.84 -10.79
N GLU A 66 -14.46 -7.09 -10.50
CA GLU A 66 -15.50 -7.46 -9.55
C GLU A 66 -15.23 -6.87 -8.17
N MET A 67 -14.02 -7.06 -7.65
CA MET A 67 -13.63 -6.54 -6.35
C MET A 67 -13.74 -5.01 -6.28
N LEU A 68 -13.19 -4.31 -7.28
CA LEU A 68 -13.16 -2.85 -7.26
C LEU A 68 -14.56 -2.23 -7.41
N HIS A 69 -15.41 -2.79 -8.30
CA HIS A 69 -16.80 -2.37 -8.43
C HIS A 69 -17.61 -2.62 -7.14
N MET A 70 -17.39 -3.75 -6.47
CA MET A 70 -18.07 -4.01 -5.19
C MET A 70 -17.67 -3.00 -4.11
N VAL A 71 -16.39 -2.68 -4.00
CA VAL A 71 -15.90 -1.65 -3.06
C VAL A 71 -16.46 -0.29 -3.40
N TYR A 72 -16.42 0.10 -4.67
CA TYR A 72 -16.98 1.35 -5.16
C TYR A 72 -18.47 1.48 -4.83
N ASN A 73 -19.27 0.47 -5.19
CA ASN A 73 -20.72 0.47 -4.97
C ASN A 73 -21.09 0.48 -3.46
N ALA A 74 -20.24 -0.11 -2.62
CA ALA A 74 -20.48 -0.19 -1.19
C ALA A 74 -20.16 1.11 -0.45
N PHE A 75 -19.09 1.82 -0.85
CA PHE A 75 -18.50 2.86 -0.01
C PHE A 75 -18.32 4.21 -0.69
N TYR A 76 -18.31 4.27 -2.02
CA TYR A 76 -18.08 5.53 -2.72
C TYR A 76 -19.31 6.45 -2.62
N GLY A 77 -19.07 7.71 -2.23
CA GLY A 77 -20.13 8.68 -2.07
C GLY A 77 -19.58 10.09 -1.84
N PRO A 78 -20.45 11.08 -1.60
CA PRO A 78 -20.05 12.50 -1.50
C PRO A 78 -19.07 12.81 -0.36
N ALA A 79 -18.94 11.92 0.61
CA ALA A 79 -18.04 12.09 1.73
C ALA A 79 -16.61 11.55 1.44
N VAL A 80 -16.44 10.75 0.39
CA VAL A 80 -15.14 10.19 0.02
C VAL A 80 -14.27 11.28 -0.57
N VAL A 81 -13.13 11.52 0.04
CA VAL A 81 -12.14 12.53 -0.38
C VAL A 81 -10.96 11.91 -1.10
N GLU A 82 -10.72 10.60 -0.93
CA GLU A 82 -9.65 9.87 -1.62
C GLU A 82 -10.03 8.40 -1.82
N PHE A 83 -9.84 7.90 -3.03
CA PHE A 83 -9.89 6.49 -3.38
C PHE A 83 -8.56 6.08 -4.00
N THR A 84 -7.76 5.34 -3.24
CA THR A 84 -6.41 4.91 -3.63
C THR A 84 -6.37 3.43 -3.99
N VAL A 85 -5.63 3.08 -5.04
CA VAL A 85 -5.31 1.70 -5.42
C VAL A 85 -3.79 1.53 -5.57
N GLU A 86 -3.22 0.57 -4.87
CA GLU A 86 -1.83 0.15 -5.08
C GLU A 86 -1.71 -0.69 -6.34
N ALA A 87 -1.02 -0.15 -7.33
CA ALA A 87 -0.72 -0.82 -8.59
C ALA A 87 0.78 -1.14 -8.71
N GLY A 88 1.38 -1.51 -7.63
CA GLY A 88 2.82 -1.53 -7.37
C GLY A 88 3.75 -2.19 -8.41
N ARG A 89 3.22 -2.85 -9.46
CA ARG A 89 4.02 -3.62 -10.41
C ARG A 89 3.46 -3.54 -11.83
N PRO A 90 4.26 -3.12 -12.83
CA PRO A 90 3.84 -3.06 -14.24
C PRO A 90 3.38 -4.40 -14.80
N ASP A 91 4.05 -5.49 -14.41
CA ASP A 91 3.73 -6.87 -14.85
C ASP A 91 2.36 -7.36 -14.35
N SER A 92 1.73 -6.65 -13.42
CA SER A 92 0.38 -6.95 -12.91
C SER A 92 -0.72 -6.07 -13.52
N MET A 93 -0.36 -5.08 -14.34
CA MET A 93 -1.30 -4.11 -14.90
C MET A 93 -1.79 -4.52 -16.28
N SER A 94 -3.03 -4.16 -16.59
CA SER A 94 -3.62 -4.31 -17.92
C SER A 94 -4.46 -3.08 -18.29
N PRO A 95 -4.74 -2.84 -19.58
CA PRO A 95 -5.66 -1.78 -19.99
C PRO A 95 -7.08 -1.95 -19.40
N ALA A 96 -7.52 -3.18 -19.17
CA ALA A 96 -8.82 -3.46 -18.55
C ALA A 96 -8.85 -2.97 -17.10
N LYS A 97 -7.80 -3.21 -16.32
CA LYS A 97 -7.69 -2.73 -14.93
C LYS A 97 -7.65 -1.20 -14.86
N ILE A 98 -6.95 -0.55 -15.79
CA ILE A 98 -6.94 0.92 -15.87
C ILE A 98 -8.36 1.46 -16.13
N ARG A 99 -9.10 0.86 -17.08
CA ARG A 99 -10.51 1.24 -17.31
C ARG A 99 -11.38 1.04 -16.07
N THR A 100 -11.23 -0.09 -15.37
CA THR A 100 -11.97 -0.35 -14.13
C THR A 100 -11.67 0.73 -13.07
N MET A 101 -10.42 1.15 -12.92
CA MET A 101 -10.07 2.23 -12.00
C MET A 101 -10.72 3.56 -12.40
N GLN A 102 -10.79 3.89 -13.70
CA GLN A 102 -11.49 5.07 -14.19
C GLN A 102 -13.00 5.00 -13.89
N GLU A 103 -13.63 3.86 -14.18
CA GLU A 103 -15.06 3.60 -13.92
C GLU A 103 -15.41 3.76 -12.44
N CYS A 104 -14.52 3.35 -11.56
CA CYS A 104 -14.65 3.45 -10.11
C CYS A 104 -14.16 4.79 -9.53
N HIS A 105 -13.84 5.77 -10.36
CA HIS A 105 -13.36 7.09 -9.91
C HIS A 105 -12.17 7.02 -8.94
N VAL A 106 -11.20 6.15 -9.23
CA VAL A 106 -9.96 6.07 -8.44
C VAL A 106 -9.18 7.37 -8.59
N ASP A 107 -8.89 8.02 -7.46
CA ASP A 107 -8.21 9.32 -7.42
C ASP A 107 -6.70 9.19 -7.45
N ARG A 108 -6.17 8.16 -6.76
CA ARG A 108 -4.74 7.96 -6.57
C ARG A 108 -4.33 6.53 -6.92
N VAL A 109 -3.25 6.39 -7.65
CA VAL A 109 -2.62 5.09 -7.94
C VAL A 109 -1.16 5.13 -7.51
N SER A 110 -0.72 4.11 -6.80
CA SER A 110 0.68 3.95 -6.43
C SER A 110 1.40 3.03 -7.42
N VAL A 111 2.41 3.56 -8.09
CA VAL A 111 3.34 2.83 -8.97
C VAL A 111 4.65 2.68 -8.23
N ASN A 112 5.09 1.45 -7.97
CA ASN A 112 6.24 1.21 -7.08
C ASN A 112 7.45 0.67 -7.87
N PRO A 113 8.25 1.53 -8.53
CA PRO A 113 9.46 1.07 -9.23
C PRO A 113 10.48 0.47 -8.26
N GLN A 114 10.59 1.01 -7.07
CA GLN A 114 11.62 0.75 -6.06
C GLN A 114 13.01 1.26 -6.48
N THR A 115 13.40 1.04 -7.72
CA THR A 115 14.59 1.53 -8.41
C THR A 115 14.37 1.51 -9.92
N MET A 116 15.16 2.28 -10.67
CA MET A 116 15.20 2.24 -12.12
C MET A 116 16.46 1.52 -12.65
N GLN A 117 17.10 0.70 -11.80
CA GLN A 117 18.27 -0.12 -12.15
C GLN A 117 17.82 -1.56 -12.47
N LEU A 118 17.89 -1.96 -13.74
CA LEU A 118 17.44 -3.30 -14.19
C LEU A 118 18.14 -4.42 -13.41
N ARG A 119 19.45 -4.32 -13.19
CA ARG A 119 20.24 -5.32 -12.43
C ARG A 119 19.71 -5.50 -11.00
N THR A 120 19.33 -4.39 -10.36
CA THR A 120 18.79 -4.41 -9.01
C THR A 120 17.37 -4.96 -8.98
N LEU A 121 16.50 -4.59 -9.92
CA LEU A 121 15.17 -5.18 -10.06
C LEU A 121 15.23 -6.70 -10.16
N GLN A 122 16.12 -7.23 -10.99
CA GLN A 122 16.36 -8.67 -11.13
C GLN A 122 16.84 -9.30 -9.82
N ARG A 123 17.79 -8.65 -9.16
CA ARG A 123 18.35 -9.11 -7.86
C ARG A 123 17.32 -9.18 -6.77
N ILE A 124 16.43 -8.20 -6.68
CA ILE A 124 15.37 -8.17 -5.66
C ILE A 124 14.12 -8.99 -6.01
N GLY A 125 14.13 -9.72 -7.13
CA GLY A 125 13.04 -10.61 -7.53
C GLY A 125 11.87 -9.92 -8.23
N ARG A 126 12.10 -8.75 -8.84
CA ARG A 126 11.14 -8.08 -9.70
C ARG A 126 11.44 -8.38 -11.18
N GLN A 127 10.40 -8.78 -11.92
CA GLN A 127 10.56 -9.27 -13.30
C GLN A 127 10.26 -8.22 -14.36
N HIS A 128 9.93 -6.99 -13.96
CA HIS A 128 9.68 -5.89 -14.89
C HIS A 128 10.96 -5.08 -15.17
N THR A 129 10.89 -4.26 -16.21
CA THR A 129 11.99 -3.36 -16.59
C THR A 129 11.67 -1.90 -16.24
N PRO A 130 12.67 -1.03 -16.20
CA PRO A 130 12.44 0.42 -16.06
C PRO A 130 11.52 1.00 -17.13
N GLU A 131 11.61 0.52 -18.38
CA GLU A 131 10.75 0.96 -19.49
C GLU A 131 9.29 0.59 -19.26
N ALA A 132 9.01 -0.57 -18.64
CA ALA A 132 7.66 -0.99 -18.28
C ALA A 132 7.06 -0.07 -17.20
N ILE A 133 7.87 0.41 -16.26
CA ILE A 133 7.46 1.43 -15.28
C ILE A 133 7.05 2.72 -15.97
N VAL A 134 7.91 3.21 -16.88
CA VAL A 134 7.65 4.45 -17.66
C VAL A 134 6.36 4.31 -18.47
N GLN A 135 6.17 3.17 -19.14
CA GLN A 135 4.97 2.92 -19.92
C GLN A 135 3.72 2.90 -19.06
N MET A 136 3.73 2.15 -17.96
CA MET A 136 2.62 2.10 -17.02
C MET A 136 2.26 3.48 -16.46
N PHE A 137 3.26 4.28 -16.08
CA PHE A 137 3.03 5.65 -15.62
C PHE A 137 2.32 6.50 -16.70
N ARG A 138 2.78 6.42 -17.94
CA ARG A 138 2.18 7.14 -19.07
C ARG A 138 0.75 6.68 -19.34
N ASP A 139 0.49 5.38 -19.30
CA ASP A 139 -0.84 4.82 -19.51
C ASP A 139 -1.84 5.30 -18.45
N LEU A 140 -1.44 5.30 -17.17
CA LEU A 140 -2.24 5.83 -16.07
C LEU A 140 -2.50 7.34 -16.23
N ARG A 141 -1.48 8.10 -16.62
CA ARG A 141 -1.61 9.54 -16.84
C ARG A 141 -2.51 9.84 -18.06
N ALA A 142 -2.35 9.10 -19.15
CA ALA A 142 -3.22 9.22 -20.33
C ALA A 142 -4.67 8.82 -20.04
N ALA A 143 -4.88 7.90 -19.12
CA ALA A 143 -6.21 7.52 -18.61
C ALA A 143 -6.83 8.57 -17.68
N GLY A 144 -6.11 9.65 -17.34
CA GLY A 144 -6.63 10.74 -16.52
C GLY A 144 -6.64 10.44 -15.03
N ILE A 145 -5.85 9.48 -14.54
CA ILE A 145 -5.68 9.27 -13.08
C ILE A 145 -5.10 10.56 -12.48
N PRO A 146 -5.81 11.19 -11.53
CA PRO A 146 -5.45 12.50 -11.01
C PRO A 146 -4.10 12.53 -10.27
N GLN A 147 -3.85 11.54 -9.43
CA GLN A 147 -2.68 11.48 -8.57
C GLN A 147 -1.92 10.17 -8.80
N ILE A 148 -0.64 10.26 -9.13
CA ILE A 148 0.23 9.08 -9.27
C ILE A 148 1.40 9.23 -8.31
N ASN A 149 1.47 8.32 -7.33
CA ASN A 149 2.57 8.17 -6.40
C ASN A 149 3.61 7.18 -6.95
N MET A 150 4.88 7.43 -6.68
CA MET A 150 5.96 6.50 -7.00
C MET A 150 6.79 6.18 -5.73
N ASP A 151 6.85 4.88 -5.36
CA ASP A 151 7.64 4.42 -4.23
C ASP A 151 9.04 3.99 -4.67
N LEU A 152 10.04 4.46 -3.93
CA LEU A 152 11.45 4.12 -4.12
C LEU A 152 12.04 3.56 -2.83
N ILE A 153 13.02 2.67 -2.96
CA ILE A 153 13.78 2.14 -1.81
C ILE A 153 15.24 2.56 -1.97
N VAL A 154 15.74 3.27 -0.97
CA VAL A 154 17.14 3.66 -0.85
C VAL A 154 17.90 2.58 -0.08
N GLY A 155 19.10 2.24 -0.54
CA GLY A 155 19.94 1.24 0.10
C GLY A 155 19.71 -0.20 -0.38
N LEU A 156 19.14 -0.38 -1.57
CA LEU A 156 18.98 -1.71 -2.17
C LEU A 156 20.32 -2.40 -2.42
N PRO A 157 20.35 -3.76 -2.40
CA PRO A 157 21.59 -4.52 -2.56
C PRO A 157 22.35 -4.20 -3.85
N GLY A 158 23.63 -3.81 -3.70
CA GLY A 158 24.52 -3.50 -4.81
C GLY A 158 24.28 -2.16 -5.49
N GLU A 159 23.47 -1.27 -4.89
CA GLU A 159 23.32 0.12 -5.31
C GLU A 159 24.21 1.07 -4.53
N GLY A 160 24.58 2.17 -5.18
CA GLY A 160 25.32 3.28 -4.59
C GLY A 160 24.76 4.63 -5.02
N THR A 161 25.53 5.70 -4.74
CA THR A 161 25.11 7.07 -5.01
C THR A 161 24.82 7.34 -6.49
N ALA A 162 25.57 6.74 -7.42
CA ALA A 162 25.33 6.88 -8.86
C ALA A 162 24.01 6.23 -9.30
N ASP A 163 23.61 5.13 -8.66
CA ASP A 163 22.38 4.42 -9.01
C ASP A 163 21.13 5.19 -8.57
N ILE A 164 21.17 5.76 -7.37
CA ILE A 164 20.06 6.58 -6.89
C ILE A 164 19.97 7.89 -7.68
N GLU A 165 21.09 8.50 -8.07
CA GLU A 165 21.13 9.69 -8.93
C GLU A 165 20.42 9.42 -10.26
N ASP A 166 20.78 8.33 -10.97
CA ASP A 166 20.15 7.94 -12.23
C ASP A 166 18.66 7.59 -12.05
N THR A 167 18.34 6.87 -10.97
CA THR A 167 16.94 6.53 -10.63
C THR A 167 16.10 7.80 -10.43
N MET A 168 16.60 8.75 -9.65
CA MET A 168 15.88 9.99 -9.37
C MET A 168 15.73 10.87 -10.60
N GLN A 169 16.74 10.96 -11.47
CA GLN A 169 16.62 11.66 -12.76
C GLN A 169 15.49 11.09 -13.62
N LYS A 170 15.40 9.76 -13.74
CA LYS A 170 14.35 9.09 -14.51
C LYS A 170 12.96 9.27 -13.90
N VAL A 171 12.83 9.13 -12.57
CA VAL A 171 11.55 9.25 -11.86
C VAL A 171 11.03 10.69 -11.90
N THR A 172 11.87 11.67 -11.57
CA THR A 172 11.45 13.08 -11.57
C THR A 172 11.11 13.60 -12.96
N ALA A 173 11.73 13.07 -14.02
CA ALA A 173 11.38 13.37 -15.41
C ALA A 173 9.97 12.94 -15.80
N LEU A 174 9.37 11.97 -15.10
CA LEU A 174 7.97 11.56 -15.28
C LEU A 174 6.99 12.55 -14.64
N ALA A 175 7.47 13.43 -13.77
CA ALA A 175 6.68 14.38 -13.01
C ALA A 175 5.53 13.72 -12.21
N PRO A 176 5.82 12.76 -11.32
CA PRO A 176 4.80 12.20 -10.44
C PRO A 176 4.26 13.28 -9.49
N ASP A 177 3.07 13.04 -8.94
CA ASP A 177 2.43 13.96 -8.00
C ASP A 177 2.97 13.78 -6.57
N ASP A 178 3.44 12.56 -6.28
CA ASP A 178 3.93 12.14 -4.97
C ASP A 178 5.10 11.15 -5.18
N ILE A 179 6.11 11.25 -4.34
CA ILE A 179 7.23 10.31 -4.26
C ILE A 179 7.39 9.89 -2.80
N THR A 180 7.39 8.59 -2.55
CA THR A 180 7.72 8.06 -1.24
C THR A 180 9.13 7.45 -1.27
N LEU A 181 10.02 7.97 -0.45
CA LEU A 181 11.35 7.42 -0.24
C LEU A 181 11.34 6.51 0.99
N HIS A 182 11.60 5.24 0.75
CA HIS A 182 11.77 4.24 1.80
C HIS A 182 13.26 3.96 2.00
N ALA A 183 13.74 3.92 3.23
CA ALA A 183 15.02 3.29 3.52
C ALA A 183 14.83 1.77 3.65
N LEU A 184 15.75 1.00 3.10
CA LEU A 184 15.69 -0.45 3.16
C LEU A 184 15.58 -0.94 4.61
N ALA A 185 14.53 -1.70 4.92
CA ALA A 185 14.34 -2.28 6.24
C ALA A 185 14.65 -3.78 6.21
N LEU A 186 15.64 -4.20 7.01
CA LEU A 186 16.04 -5.61 7.13
C LEU A 186 15.12 -6.35 8.10
N LYS A 187 13.96 -6.75 7.64
CA LYS A 187 12.96 -7.48 8.44
C LYS A 187 13.38 -8.94 8.65
N ARG A 188 13.23 -9.45 9.87
CA ARG A 188 13.61 -10.83 10.25
C ARG A 188 12.96 -11.90 9.37
N GLY A 189 11.75 -11.66 8.85
CA GLY A 189 11.04 -12.59 7.98
C GLY A 189 11.31 -12.41 6.49
N SER A 190 12.20 -11.50 6.08
CA SER A 190 12.55 -11.31 4.67
C SER A 190 13.62 -12.29 4.22
N ARG A 191 13.51 -12.75 2.96
CA ARG A 191 14.55 -13.62 2.35
C ARG A 191 15.91 -12.91 2.28
N LEU A 192 15.91 -11.59 2.10
CA LEU A 192 17.11 -10.78 2.08
C LEU A 192 17.88 -10.91 3.42
N LYS A 193 17.16 -10.82 4.55
CA LYS A 193 17.81 -10.97 5.87
C LYS A 193 18.40 -12.36 6.07
N LEU A 194 17.70 -13.42 5.63
CA LEU A 194 18.22 -14.78 5.68
C LEU A 194 19.48 -14.94 4.83
N GLN A 195 19.49 -14.41 3.60
CA GLN A 195 20.65 -14.47 2.71
C GLN A 195 21.87 -13.70 3.24
N LEU A 196 21.64 -12.58 3.91
CA LEU A 196 22.72 -11.83 4.58
C LEU A 196 23.33 -12.61 5.75
N ASP A 197 22.49 -13.32 6.52
CA ASP A 197 22.94 -14.07 7.70
C ASP A 197 23.64 -15.39 7.33
N GLU A 198 23.20 -16.05 6.24
CA GLU A 198 23.66 -17.40 5.88
C GLU A 198 24.89 -17.41 4.94
N GLU A 199 24.98 -16.48 4.02
CA GLU A 199 25.93 -16.61 2.90
C GLU A 199 26.95 -15.48 2.78
N GLY A 200 26.70 -14.30 3.35
CA GLY A 200 27.55 -13.13 3.09
C GLY A 200 27.62 -12.74 1.60
N SER A 201 26.74 -13.33 0.77
CA SER A 201 26.78 -13.27 -0.69
C SER A 201 26.11 -12.02 -1.26
N ILE A 202 25.37 -11.28 -0.44
CA ILE A 202 24.66 -10.05 -0.83
C ILE A 202 25.30 -8.88 -0.10
N GLU A 203 25.87 -7.95 -0.85
CA GLU A 203 26.36 -6.70 -0.32
C GLU A 203 25.22 -5.66 -0.29
N ILE A 204 24.98 -5.12 0.88
CA ILE A 204 24.16 -3.91 1.06
C ILE A 204 25.08 -2.72 1.34
N PRO A 205 24.72 -1.51 0.90
CA PRO A 205 25.49 -0.31 1.21
C PRO A 205 25.60 -0.10 2.72
N ASP A 206 26.70 0.44 3.18
CA ASP A 206 26.86 0.85 4.57
C ASP A 206 25.97 2.05 4.92
N ASP A 207 25.82 2.33 6.20
CA ASP A 207 24.92 3.40 6.67
C ASP A 207 25.31 4.78 6.15
N GLU A 208 26.61 5.07 5.99
CA GLU A 208 27.08 6.34 5.45
C GLU A 208 26.68 6.50 3.97
N THR A 209 26.90 5.46 3.18
CA THR A 209 26.49 5.42 1.76
C THR A 209 24.98 5.59 1.64
N VAL A 210 24.18 4.87 2.46
CA VAL A 210 22.71 4.99 2.46
C VAL A 210 22.25 6.41 2.82
N GLN A 211 22.89 7.07 3.78
CA GLN A 211 22.59 8.45 4.12
C GLN A 211 22.90 9.41 2.96
N GLN A 212 24.04 9.22 2.29
CA GLN A 212 24.38 9.99 1.08
C GLN A 212 23.37 9.77 -0.04
N MET A 213 22.98 8.54 -0.31
CA MET A 213 21.94 8.19 -1.30
C MET A 213 20.60 8.85 -0.99
N PHE A 214 20.20 8.83 0.28
CA PHE A 214 18.95 9.45 0.72
C PHE A 214 19.00 10.98 0.56
N HIS A 215 20.11 11.59 0.86
CA HIS A 215 20.31 13.04 0.67
C HIS A 215 20.19 13.42 -0.82
N ILE A 216 20.82 12.66 -1.71
CA ILE A 216 20.70 12.85 -3.17
C ILE A 216 19.24 12.74 -3.59
N ALA A 217 18.51 11.71 -3.12
CA ALA A 217 17.12 11.53 -3.45
C ALA A 217 16.25 12.71 -2.98
N MET A 218 16.44 13.18 -1.76
CA MET A 218 15.71 14.34 -1.23
C MET A 218 16.01 15.63 -1.99
N ASP A 219 17.25 15.83 -2.45
CA ASP A 219 17.61 16.98 -3.29
C ASP A 219 16.84 16.96 -4.63
N HIS A 220 16.72 15.80 -5.27
CA HIS A 220 15.93 15.66 -6.49
C HIS A 220 14.45 15.92 -6.25
N VAL A 221 13.89 15.38 -5.18
CA VAL A 221 12.50 15.60 -4.75
C VAL A 221 12.23 17.10 -4.56
N THR A 222 13.11 17.79 -3.84
CA THR A 222 13.01 19.23 -3.58
C THR A 222 13.08 20.04 -4.88
N ARG A 223 14.04 19.74 -5.76
CA ARG A 223 14.16 20.40 -7.08
C ARG A 223 12.95 20.16 -7.98
N ALA A 224 12.27 19.00 -7.84
CA ALA A 224 11.03 18.71 -8.54
C ALA A 224 9.80 19.46 -7.96
N GLY A 225 9.98 20.26 -6.91
CA GLY A 225 8.91 21.03 -6.27
C GLY A 225 8.00 20.20 -5.37
N LEU A 226 8.50 19.06 -4.88
CA LEU A 226 7.78 18.22 -3.92
C LEU A 226 8.30 18.53 -2.51
N ALA A 227 7.40 18.49 -1.52
CA ALA A 227 7.73 18.75 -0.12
C ALA A 227 7.25 17.59 0.76
N PRO A 228 8.00 17.26 1.83
CA PRO A 228 7.58 16.25 2.79
C PRO A 228 6.24 16.60 3.41
N TYR A 229 5.34 15.60 3.54
CA TYR A 229 4.05 15.77 4.19
C TYR A 229 3.75 14.70 5.24
N TYR A 230 4.41 13.55 5.16
CA TYR A 230 4.40 12.55 6.24
C TYR A 230 5.75 11.83 6.32
N LEU A 231 6.03 11.31 7.50
CA LEU A 231 7.19 10.47 7.74
C LEU A 231 6.85 9.39 8.77
N TYR A 232 7.50 8.26 8.66
CA TYR A 232 7.39 7.19 9.66
C TYR A 232 8.66 6.34 9.72
N ARG A 233 8.91 5.77 10.90
CA ARG A 233 10.07 4.93 11.15
C ARG A 233 9.66 3.47 11.36
N GLN A 234 10.39 2.58 10.74
CA GLN A 234 10.29 1.15 10.99
C GLN A 234 11.54 0.68 11.75
N GLY A 235 11.44 -0.46 12.46
CA GLY A 235 12.63 -1.07 13.06
C GLY A 235 13.58 -1.63 12.01
N TYR A 236 14.88 -1.59 12.30
CA TYR A 236 15.95 -2.16 11.48
C TYR A 236 16.13 -1.51 10.10
N MET A 237 15.96 -0.20 10.01
CA MET A 237 16.18 0.56 8.78
C MET A 237 17.66 0.87 8.58
N SER A 238 18.15 0.70 7.36
CA SER A 238 19.51 1.06 6.94
C SER A 238 19.69 2.59 7.09
N GLY A 239 20.89 3.02 7.46
CA GLY A 239 21.24 4.43 7.65
C GLY A 239 20.53 5.11 8.83
N GLN A 240 19.77 4.38 9.65
CA GLN A 240 18.94 4.93 10.74
C GLN A 240 17.95 6.01 10.27
N LEU A 241 17.51 5.92 9.02
CA LEU A 241 16.65 6.89 8.35
C LEU A 241 15.16 6.62 8.62
N GLU A 242 14.34 7.54 8.13
CA GLU A 242 12.88 7.45 8.12
C GLU A 242 12.35 7.27 6.71
N ASN A 243 11.14 6.73 6.56
CA ASN A 243 10.43 6.77 5.30
C ASN A 243 9.73 8.14 5.19
N VAL A 244 9.83 8.77 4.03
CA VAL A 244 9.31 10.12 3.82
C VAL A 244 8.46 10.15 2.57
N GLY A 245 7.20 10.56 2.70
CA GLY A 245 6.32 10.86 1.58
C GLY A 245 6.39 12.35 1.24
N CYS A 246 6.60 12.66 -0.04
CA CYS A 246 6.75 14.01 -0.54
C CYS A 246 5.81 14.25 -1.70
N CYS A 247 5.01 15.32 -1.67
CA CYS A 247 4.08 15.65 -2.74
C CYS A 247 4.12 17.14 -3.10
N ARG A 248 3.41 17.49 -4.16
CA ARG A 248 3.09 18.89 -4.44
C ARG A 248 2.08 19.41 -3.44
N PRO A 249 2.09 20.70 -3.08
CA PRO A 249 1.04 21.29 -2.24
C PRO A 249 -0.36 20.99 -2.78
N GLY A 250 -1.23 20.47 -1.93
CA GLY A 250 -2.59 20.02 -2.30
C GLY A 250 -2.67 18.63 -2.92
N GLY A 251 -1.54 17.91 -2.99
CA GLY A 251 -1.47 16.51 -3.45
C GLY A 251 -1.22 15.52 -2.33
N GLU A 252 -1.38 15.93 -1.08
CA GLU A 252 -1.17 15.09 0.10
C GLU A 252 -2.11 13.89 0.08
N GLY A 253 -1.56 12.68 0.29
CA GLY A 253 -2.34 11.46 0.45
C GLY A 253 -3.08 11.47 1.79
N MET A 254 -4.40 11.65 1.77
CA MET A 254 -5.21 11.77 2.99
C MET A 254 -5.17 10.48 3.82
N TYR A 255 -5.20 9.33 3.18
CA TYR A 255 -5.05 8.06 3.88
C TYR A 255 -3.71 7.97 4.62
N ASN A 256 -2.61 8.41 3.98
CA ASN A 256 -1.28 8.40 4.60
C ASN A 256 -1.23 9.27 5.87
N ILE A 257 -1.80 10.47 5.81
CA ILE A 257 -1.90 11.37 6.96
C ILE A 257 -2.72 10.72 8.08
N GLN A 258 -3.91 10.23 7.75
CA GLN A 258 -4.85 9.72 8.75
C GLN A 258 -4.36 8.45 9.45
N ILE A 259 -3.65 7.56 8.72
CA ILE A 259 -3.08 6.36 9.34
C ILE A 259 -1.93 6.70 10.31
N MET A 260 -1.17 7.78 10.01
CA MET A 260 -0.06 8.25 10.87
C MET A 260 -0.58 9.01 12.09
N GLU A 261 -1.59 9.85 11.93
CA GLU A 261 -2.17 10.63 13.02
C GLU A 261 -3.05 9.80 13.96
N GLU A 262 -3.50 8.63 13.53
CA GLU A 262 -4.36 7.71 14.31
C GLU A 262 -5.65 8.33 14.84
N HIS A 263 -6.19 9.31 14.13
CA HIS A 263 -7.40 10.05 14.52
C HIS A 263 -8.69 9.47 13.93
N GLN A 264 -8.60 8.46 13.06
CA GLN A 264 -9.76 7.85 12.41
C GLN A 264 -9.82 6.35 12.61
N THR A 265 -11.04 5.84 12.69
CA THR A 265 -11.29 4.40 12.63
C THR A 265 -11.05 3.90 11.22
N ILE A 266 -10.34 2.80 11.09
CA ILE A 266 -10.04 2.09 9.85
C ILE A 266 -10.73 0.73 9.91
N LEU A 267 -11.59 0.43 8.95
CA LEU A 267 -12.23 -0.87 8.80
C LEU A 267 -11.47 -1.70 7.76
N GLY A 268 -10.82 -2.76 8.21
CA GLY A 268 -10.01 -3.63 7.37
C GLY A 268 -10.82 -4.78 6.78
N ILE A 269 -10.66 -5.02 5.46
CA ILE A 269 -11.29 -6.10 4.71
C ILE A 269 -10.21 -6.92 4.02
N GLY A 270 -10.29 -8.24 4.09
CA GLY A 270 -9.35 -9.13 3.43
C GLY A 270 -8.36 -9.79 4.38
N GLY A 271 -7.59 -10.75 3.84
CA GLY A 271 -6.53 -11.42 4.61
C GLY A 271 -5.47 -10.44 5.09
N ALA A 272 -4.99 -10.63 6.31
CA ALA A 272 -4.04 -9.75 7.00
C ALA A 272 -4.50 -8.31 7.24
N ALA A 273 -5.72 -7.94 6.87
CA ALA A 273 -6.24 -6.61 7.12
C ALA A 273 -6.41 -6.33 8.61
N THR A 274 -6.23 -5.07 8.98
CA THR A 274 -6.38 -4.60 10.35
C THR A 274 -7.53 -3.62 10.44
N THR A 275 -8.48 -3.89 11.33
CA THR A 275 -9.44 -2.88 11.79
C THR A 275 -8.83 -2.17 12.99
N LYS A 276 -8.68 -0.86 12.91
CA LYS A 276 -8.19 0.01 13.97
C LYS A 276 -9.32 0.93 14.42
N VAL A 277 -9.69 0.86 15.66
CA VAL A 277 -10.79 1.65 16.25
C VAL A 277 -10.22 2.72 17.16
N VAL A 278 -10.63 3.95 16.92
CA VAL A 278 -10.33 5.10 17.80
C VAL A 278 -11.49 5.24 18.78
N ASP A 279 -11.23 4.88 20.03
CA ASP A 279 -12.17 5.10 21.13
C ASP A 279 -11.89 6.48 21.76
N PHE A 280 -12.58 7.50 21.27
CA PHE A 280 -12.41 8.88 21.74
C PHE A 280 -12.84 9.06 23.20
N ARG A 281 -13.74 8.20 23.74
CA ARG A 281 -14.18 8.29 25.15
C ARG A 281 -13.12 7.79 26.10
N ALA A 282 -12.45 6.71 25.73
CA ALA A 282 -11.38 6.11 26.54
C ALA A 282 -9.99 6.66 26.21
N GLY A 283 -9.84 7.47 25.14
CA GLY A 283 -8.54 7.94 24.64
C GLY A 283 -7.62 6.78 24.23
N ARG A 284 -8.18 5.72 23.65
CA ARG A 284 -7.45 4.48 23.35
C ARG A 284 -7.64 4.05 21.91
N LEU A 285 -6.57 3.45 21.36
CA LEU A 285 -6.59 2.71 20.10
C LEU A 285 -6.76 1.22 20.43
N LYS A 286 -7.69 0.58 19.73
CA LYS A 286 -7.87 -0.87 19.76
C LYS A 286 -7.85 -1.42 18.34
N SER A 287 -7.37 -2.65 18.18
CA SER A 287 -7.26 -3.29 16.88
C SER A 287 -7.82 -4.70 16.88
N ALA A 288 -8.46 -5.06 15.79
CA ALA A 288 -8.80 -6.42 15.43
C ALA A 288 -8.09 -6.77 14.11
N PHE A 289 -7.55 -7.98 14.03
CA PHE A 289 -6.74 -8.42 12.91
C PHE A 289 -7.44 -9.59 12.22
N ASN A 290 -7.51 -9.57 10.90
CA ASN A 290 -7.83 -10.74 10.12
C ASN A 290 -6.61 -11.68 10.06
N ALA A 291 -6.83 -12.96 9.76
CA ALA A 291 -5.75 -13.93 9.63
C ALA A 291 -4.72 -13.50 8.58
N LYS A 292 -3.44 -13.62 8.92
CA LYS A 292 -2.34 -13.34 7.99
C LYS A 292 -2.13 -14.46 6.98
N ASP A 293 -2.39 -15.69 7.39
CA ASP A 293 -2.32 -16.88 6.55
C ASP A 293 -3.60 -17.02 5.75
N LEU A 294 -3.47 -17.26 4.43
CA LEU A 294 -4.59 -17.37 3.51
C LEU A 294 -5.53 -18.51 3.88
N THR A 295 -5.00 -19.68 4.23
CA THR A 295 -5.80 -20.86 4.58
C THR A 295 -6.66 -20.59 5.81
N THR A 296 -6.07 -19.98 6.84
CA THR A 296 -6.78 -19.58 8.06
C THR A 296 -7.84 -18.52 7.76
N TYR A 297 -7.53 -17.51 6.92
CA TYR A 297 -8.51 -16.51 6.50
C TYR A 297 -9.72 -17.16 5.79
N LEU A 298 -9.45 -18.11 4.88
CA LEU A 298 -10.50 -18.79 4.13
C LEU A 298 -11.36 -19.73 4.98
N ASN A 299 -10.81 -20.31 6.04
CA ASN A 299 -11.51 -21.26 6.90
C ASN A 299 -12.28 -20.60 8.04
N ASP A 300 -11.70 -19.56 8.63
CA ASP A 300 -12.13 -19.05 9.94
C ASP A 300 -12.64 -17.60 9.89
N ILE A 301 -13.06 -17.11 8.71
CA ILE A 301 -13.49 -15.72 8.53
C ILE A 301 -14.57 -15.29 9.53
N ASP A 302 -15.48 -16.18 9.92
CA ASP A 302 -16.56 -15.87 10.86
C ASP A 302 -16.01 -15.43 12.23
N THR A 303 -14.98 -16.10 12.71
CA THR A 303 -14.31 -15.74 13.96
C THR A 303 -13.73 -14.32 13.90
N TYR A 304 -13.16 -13.93 12.76
CA TYR A 304 -12.57 -12.58 12.58
C TYR A 304 -13.65 -11.50 12.42
N ILE A 305 -14.75 -11.81 11.74
CA ILE A 305 -15.92 -10.93 11.64
C ILE A 305 -16.52 -10.69 13.03
N GLU A 306 -16.70 -11.74 13.84
CA GLU A 306 -17.19 -11.63 15.21
C GLU A 306 -16.28 -10.79 16.11
N LYS A 307 -14.97 -11.02 16.07
CA LYS A 307 -13.98 -10.21 16.82
C LYS A 307 -14.06 -8.73 16.45
N ARG A 308 -14.17 -8.42 15.17
CA ARG A 308 -14.33 -7.04 14.71
C ARG A 308 -15.67 -6.46 15.17
N ALA A 309 -16.76 -7.21 15.09
CA ALA A 309 -18.07 -6.77 15.55
C ALA A 309 -18.08 -6.47 17.05
N LEU A 310 -17.48 -7.31 17.87
CA LEU A 310 -17.33 -7.07 19.32
C LEU A 310 -16.52 -5.81 19.60
N LEU A 311 -15.42 -5.59 18.88
CA LEU A 311 -14.60 -4.39 19.02
C LEU A 311 -15.37 -3.11 18.69
N LEU A 312 -16.15 -3.13 17.61
CA LEU A 312 -16.98 -2.00 17.19
C LEU A 312 -18.13 -1.76 18.16
N GLU A 313 -18.77 -2.82 18.67
CA GLU A 313 -19.84 -2.71 19.68
C GLU A 313 -19.32 -2.11 20.98
N GLU A 314 -18.13 -2.51 21.43
CA GLU A 314 -17.51 -1.92 22.62
C GLU A 314 -17.26 -0.42 22.48
N ALA A 315 -16.80 0.01 21.30
CA ALA A 315 -16.43 1.41 21.05
C ALA A 315 -17.64 2.30 20.72
N TYR A 316 -18.62 1.77 19.98
CA TYR A 316 -19.71 2.57 19.38
C TYR A 316 -21.11 2.14 19.77
N GLY A 317 -21.28 0.94 20.37
CA GLY A 317 -22.59 0.37 20.69
C GLY A 317 -23.36 1.04 21.84
N LYS A 318 -22.74 1.95 22.59
CA LYS A 318 -23.35 2.64 23.76
C LYS A 318 -23.78 4.07 23.43
N GLY A 319 -24.26 4.33 22.24
CA GLY A 319 -24.52 5.67 21.74
C GLY A 319 -25.95 5.99 21.38
N GLU A 320 -26.87 6.10 22.36
CA GLU A 320 -28.11 6.89 22.18
C GLU A 320 -27.99 8.37 22.61
N GLU A 321 -26.82 8.87 22.96
CA GLU A 321 -26.64 10.25 23.48
C GLU A 321 -25.82 11.20 22.61
N PHE A 322 -25.75 11.02 21.29
CA PHE A 322 -25.15 12.01 20.37
C PHE A 322 -26.17 12.62 19.41
N SER A 323 -27.32 13.08 19.92
CA SER A 323 -28.14 14.07 19.22
C SER A 323 -28.04 15.39 19.97
N SER A 324 -27.15 16.23 19.56
CA SER A 324 -27.01 17.66 19.91
C SER A 324 -25.58 18.03 20.36
N CYS A 325 -24.71 18.26 19.42
CA CYS A 325 -23.77 19.38 19.43
C CYS A 325 -23.34 19.68 18.01
#